data_a4d15a7d9bee488dfff5fc107c6e459b
#
_entry.id   a4d15a7d9bee488dfff5fc107c6e459b
#
_cell.length_a   1.000
_cell.length_b   1.000
_cell.length_c   1.000
_cell.angle_alpha   90.00
_cell.angle_beta   90.00
_cell.angle_gamma   90.00
#
_symmetry.space_group_name_H-M   'P 1'
#
loop_
_entity.id
_entity.type
_entity.pdbx_description
1 polymer ?
#
loop_
_entity_poly.entity_id
_entity_poly.type
_entity_poly.pdbx_seq_one_letter_code
_entity_poly.pdbx_strand_id
1 'polypeptide(L)'
;MENSFVHPYMPNSVTENKKAMLDELGINSVEDIYKSIIPDELLYKERLDIPEPIRSEYELKRHVMGILNRDITTEEYTSFLGAGCYKHQVPAICDEINSRGEFLTAYCGDTYSDHGKMQAIFEYTSMMGELLDTDVVSYTTYDGGQAVASSLRMAVRAVREKGMAGKVILVPKTMNPEIYSQVVQYCRNVAEVRKIAYEPETGLMDLEELKEQLAKKNVAAVFFENPTYLGNFETRGEEIAKLAHDAGAYCVVQTEVAALGIMESPVNQGADIVCGDIQPLGMHIQFGGGQAGFIACNQNMDLVEQFPTYMYGITETEKEDTYGWGRAMNYRSSHGSRENAKEYFGTETGLWAITAGVYLASMGPQGMYELGETIIQNAAYLEDILDEIPEVRAKRFENAKFQ
;
A
#
# COMPACT_ATOMS: atom_id res chain seq x y z
N MET A 1 30.88 -34.11 -25.21
CA MET A 1 31.21 -33.93 -23.77
C MET A 1 30.21 -32.89 -23.24
N GLU A 2 29.22 -33.33 -22.45
CA GLU A 2 28.39 -32.41 -21.73
C GLU A 2 29.31 -31.64 -20.78
N ASN A 3 29.38 -30.33 -21.01
CA ASN A 3 30.11 -29.42 -20.12
C ASN A 3 29.28 -29.34 -18.85
N SER A 4 29.55 -30.24 -17.88
CA SER A 4 28.85 -30.17 -16.58
C SER A 4 29.30 -28.91 -15.86
N PHE A 5 28.44 -27.86 -15.95
CA PHE A 5 28.66 -26.65 -15.20
C PHE A 5 28.53 -26.94 -13.71
N VAL A 6 29.62 -26.73 -12.99
CA VAL A 6 29.60 -26.82 -11.52
C VAL A 6 29.24 -25.45 -10.95
N HIS A 7 28.06 -25.39 -10.31
CA HIS A 7 27.59 -24.17 -9.70
C HIS A 7 28.18 -23.98 -8.29
N PRO A 8 28.75 -22.82 -7.96
CA PRO A 8 29.45 -22.60 -6.70
C PRO A 8 28.57 -22.77 -5.44
N TYR A 9 27.26 -22.54 -5.55
CA TYR A 9 26.30 -22.65 -4.44
C TYR A 9 25.42 -23.91 -4.51
N MET A 10 25.62 -24.80 -5.47
CA MET A 10 24.84 -26.03 -5.61
C MET A 10 25.78 -27.26 -5.55
N PRO A 11 26.01 -27.84 -4.36
CA PRO A 11 26.92 -28.99 -4.20
C PRO A 11 26.59 -30.18 -5.09
N ASN A 12 25.31 -30.45 -5.35
CA ASN A 12 24.84 -31.51 -6.24
C ASN A 12 25.00 -31.22 -7.74
N SER A 13 25.53 -30.07 -8.12
CA SER A 13 26.00 -29.82 -9.48
C SER A 13 27.32 -30.52 -9.78
N VAL A 14 28.04 -30.97 -8.76
CA VAL A 14 29.22 -31.87 -8.89
C VAL A 14 28.71 -33.28 -9.10
N THR A 15 29.16 -33.94 -10.18
CA THR A 15 28.66 -35.26 -10.61
C THR A 15 28.82 -36.32 -9.53
N GLU A 16 29.98 -36.34 -8.85
CA GLU A 16 30.27 -37.27 -7.79
C GLU A 16 29.38 -37.08 -6.57
N ASN A 17 29.12 -35.83 -6.18
CA ASN A 17 28.22 -35.51 -5.08
C ASN A 17 26.78 -35.90 -5.40
N LYS A 18 26.31 -35.56 -6.61
CA LYS A 18 24.97 -35.94 -7.08
C LYS A 18 24.80 -37.46 -7.05
N LYS A 19 25.81 -38.23 -7.53
CA LYS A 19 25.78 -39.68 -7.50
C LYS A 19 25.70 -40.22 -6.08
N ALA A 20 26.54 -39.73 -5.18
CA ALA A 20 26.54 -40.17 -3.77
C ALA A 20 25.17 -39.93 -3.11
N MET A 21 24.54 -38.81 -3.38
CA MET A 21 23.18 -38.47 -2.88
C MET A 21 22.13 -39.43 -3.44
N LEU A 22 22.18 -39.75 -4.75
CA LEU A 22 21.26 -40.71 -5.36
C LEU A 22 21.45 -42.13 -4.82
N ASP A 23 22.71 -42.57 -4.65
CA ASP A 23 23.04 -43.87 -4.08
C ASP A 23 22.53 -44.00 -2.63
N GLU A 24 22.64 -42.95 -1.81
CA GLU A 24 22.09 -42.92 -0.44
C GLU A 24 20.58 -43.00 -0.40
N LEU A 25 19.90 -42.35 -1.35
CA LEU A 25 18.45 -42.41 -1.49
C LEU A 25 17.93 -43.70 -2.12
N GLY A 26 18.82 -44.55 -2.65
CA GLY A 26 18.46 -45.81 -3.32
C GLY A 26 17.72 -45.61 -4.66
N ILE A 27 17.96 -44.48 -5.35
CA ILE A 27 17.34 -44.10 -6.62
C ILE A 27 18.42 -43.91 -7.69
N ASN A 28 18.03 -44.02 -8.96
CA ASN A 28 18.99 -43.93 -10.07
C ASN A 28 19.05 -42.53 -10.68
N SER A 29 18.01 -41.76 -10.52
CA SER A 29 17.89 -40.40 -11.11
C SER A 29 16.99 -39.49 -10.28
N VAL A 30 17.09 -38.19 -10.52
CA VAL A 30 16.20 -37.19 -9.90
C VAL A 30 14.75 -37.37 -10.38
N GLU A 31 14.57 -37.87 -11.60
CA GLU A 31 13.27 -38.17 -12.20
C GLU A 31 12.52 -39.24 -11.40
N ASP A 32 13.23 -40.14 -10.71
CA ASP A 32 12.59 -41.16 -9.86
C ASP A 32 11.85 -40.53 -8.66
N ILE A 33 12.32 -39.39 -8.19
CA ILE A 33 11.61 -38.60 -7.15
C ILE A 33 10.31 -38.05 -7.74
N TYR A 34 10.34 -37.50 -8.94
CA TYR A 34 9.16 -36.91 -9.57
C TYR A 34 8.07 -37.93 -9.86
N LYS A 35 8.40 -39.16 -10.21
CA LYS A 35 7.42 -40.23 -10.48
C LYS A 35 6.52 -40.54 -9.29
N SER A 36 6.97 -40.28 -8.06
CA SER A 36 6.14 -40.47 -6.87
C SER A 36 5.15 -39.31 -6.61
N ILE A 37 5.37 -38.16 -7.26
CA ILE A 37 4.63 -36.90 -6.99
C ILE A 37 3.80 -36.49 -8.20
N ILE A 38 4.35 -36.67 -9.42
CA ILE A 38 3.74 -36.18 -10.66
C ILE A 38 3.34 -37.39 -11.51
N PRO A 39 2.06 -37.49 -11.92
CA PRO A 39 1.63 -38.50 -12.90
C PRO A 39 2.43 -38.42 -14.20
N ASP A 40 2.72 -39.59 -14.78
CA ASP A 40 3.55 -39.67 -16.00
C ASP A 40 3.02 -38.85 -17.18
N GLU A 41 1.71 -38.66 -17.26
CA GLU A 41 1.04 -37.89 -18.29
C GLU A 41 1.29 -36.37 -18.16
N LEU A 42 1.61 -35.91 -16.95
CA LEU A 42 1.90 -34.51 -16.66
C LEU A 42 3.40 -34.20 -16.65
N LEU A 43 4.24 -35.22 -16.70
CA LEU A 43 5.69 -35.05 -16.70
C LEU A 43 6.16 -34.61 -18.09
N TYR A 44 6.72 -33.41 -18.20
CA TYR A 44 7.34 -32.92 -19.43
C TYR A 44 8.65 -33.69 -19.69
N LYS A 45 8.73 -34.40 -20.81
CA LYS A 45 9.83 -35.34 -21.13
C LYS A 45 10.79 -34.78 -22.17
N GLU A 46 10.47 -33.65 -22.77
CA GLU A 46 11.29 -33.05 -23.82
C GLU A 46 12.19 -31.94 -23.24
N ARG A 47 13.20 -31.53 -24.00
CA ARG A 47 13.97 -30.34 -23.67
C ARG A 47 13.10 -29.11 -23.92
N LEU A 48 13.06 -28.18 -22.95
CA LEU A 48 12.37 -26.91 -23.11
C LEU A 48 12.97 -26.12 -24.30
N ASP A 49 12.10 -25.58 -25.16
CA ASP A 49 12.50 -24.70 -26.27
C ASP A 49 12.72 -23.28 -25.73
N ILE A 50 13.85 -23.11 -25.05
CA ILE A 50 14.28 -21.82 -24.50
C ILE A 50 15.68 -21.49 -25.03
N PRO A 51 16.03 -20.18 -25.12
CA PRO A 51 17.37 -19.77 -25.54
C PRO A 51 18.49 -20.36 -24.68
N GLU A 52 19.66 -20.55 -25.26
CA GLU A 52 20.83 -20.93 -24.50
C GLU A 52 21.18 -19.86 -23.45
N PRO A 53 21.71 -20.26 -22.28
CA PRO A 53 22.01 -19.32 -21.22
C PRO A 53 23.14 -18.37 -21.59
N ILE A 54 22.98 -17.10 -21.27
CA ILE A 54 24.06 -16.11 -21.33
C ILE A 54 24.92 -16.33 -20.08
N ARG A 55 26.12 -16.83 -20.23
CA ARG A 55 26.97 -17.27 -19.09
C ARG A 55 27.90 -16.15 -18.56
N SER A 56 28.13 -15.13 -19.36
CA SER A 56 28.96 -13.99 -18.98
C SER A 56 28.08 -12.88 -18.40
N GLU A 57 28.39 -12.41 -17.20
CA GLU A 57 27.70 -11.26 -16.58
C GLU A 57 27.77 -10.02 -17.47
N TYR A 58 28.89 -9.79 -18.12
CA TYR A 58 29.08 -8.69 -19.06
C TYR A 58 28.13 -8.79 -20.26
N GLU A 59 28.01 -9.97 -20.85
CA GLU A 59 27.09 -10.20 -21.99
C GLU A 59 25.64 -10.10 -21.55
N LEU A 60 25.28 -10.64 -20.38
CA LEU A 60 23.94 -10.53 -19.80
C LEU A 60 23.56 -9.06 -19.58
N LYS A 61 24.46 -8.28 -18.96
CA LYS A 61 24.23 -6.85 -18.74
C LYS A 61 24.02 -6.09 -20.07
N ARG A 62 24.86 -6.37 -21.08
CA ARG A 62 24.70 -5.76 -22.42
C ARG A 62 23.37 -6.14 -23.06
N HIS A 63 22.97 -7.40 -22.96
CA HIS A 63 21.72 -7.89 -23.51
C HIS A 63 20.52 -7.20 -22.85
N VAL A 64 20.46 -7.21 -21.52
CA VAL A 64 19.37 -6.61 -20.74
C VAL A 64 19.31 -5.09 -20.97
N MET A 65 20.45 -4.39 -20.89
CA MET A 65 20.48 -2.96 -21.15
C MET A 65 20.10 -2.61 -22.58
N GLY A 66 20.43 -3.48 -23.56
CA GLY A 66 20.02 -3.28 -24.96
C GLY A 66 18.50 -3.40 -25.16
N ILE A 67 17.80 -4.10 -24.27
CA ILE A 67 16.33 -4.15 -24.24
C ILE A 67 15.78 -2.93 -23.53
N LEU A 68 16.25 -2.63 -22.33
CA LEU A 68 15.78 -1.52 -21.49
C LEU A 68 15.99 -0.15 -22.16
N ASN A 69 17.08 0.04 -22.88
CA ASN A 69 17.35 1.28 -23.60
C ASN A 69 16.41 1.54 -24.80
N ARG A 70 15.45 0.66 -25.07
CA ARG A 70 14.37 0.94 -26.04
C ARG A 70 13.20 1.68 -25.41
N ASP A 71 13.11 1.63 -24.09
CA ASP A 71 12.08 2.33 -23.35
C ASP A 71 12.46 3.80 -23.21
N ILE A 72 11.48 4.66 -23.35
CA ILE A 72 11.63 6.10 -23.12
C ILE A 72 11.13 6.37 -21.69
N THR A 73 11.98 6.96 -20.87
CA THR A 73 11.69 7.18 -19.46
C THR A 73 11.22 8.60 -19.16
N THR A 74 10.66 8.83 -18.00
CA THR A 74 10.29 10.16 -17.50
C THR A 74 11.50 11.04 -17.17
N GLU A 75 12.73 10.50 -17.23
CA GLU A 75 13.95 11.29 -17.17
C GLU A 75 14.24 12.01 -18.50
N GLU A 76 13.77 11.44 -19.61
CA GLU A 76 14.02 11.95 -20.96
C GLU A 76 12.84 12.74 -21.51
N TYR A 77 11.61 12.33 -21.15
CA TYR A 77 10.38 12.91 -21.66
C TYR A 77 9.40 13.24 -20.53
N THR A 78 8.65 14.32 -20.74
CA THR A 78 7.57 14.70 -19.85
C THR A 78 6.37 13.77 -20.05
N SER A 79 5.86 13.20 -18.97
CA SER A 79 4.65 12.38 -18.97
C SER A 79 3.44 13.21 -18.58
N PHE A 80 2.34 13.07 -19.35
CA PHE A 80 1.04 13.65 -19.05
C PHE A 80 0.00 12.56 -18.68
N LEU A 81 0.44 11.38 -18.31
CA LEU A 81 -0.46 10.26 -18.00
C LEU A 81 -1.22 10.47 -16.69
N GLY A 82 -0.57 11.02 -15.66
CA GLY A 82 -1.19 11.21 -14.34
C GLY A 82 -1.63 9.89 -13.72
N ALA A 83 -2.93 9.76 -13.47
CA ALA A 83 -3.61 8.55 -12.98
C ALA A 83 -3.17 8.07 -11.58
N GLY A 84 -2.67 8.98 -10.73
CA GLY A 84 -2.27 8.67 -9.35
C GLY A 84 -0.87 8.07 -9.20
N CYS A 85 -0.08 8.00 -10.28
CA CYS A 85 1.31 7.52 -10.25
C CYS A 85 2.24 8.63 -10.74
N TYR A 86 2.80 9.37 -9.81
CA TYR A 86 3.62 10.55 -10.09
C TYR A 86 5.08 10.30 -9.75
N LYS A 87 5.98 10.96 -10.51
CA LYS A 87 7.41 10.95 -10.20
C LYS A 87 7.68 11.81 -8.97
N HIS A 88 8.25 11.20 -7.94
CA HIS A 88 8.70 11.87 -6.73
C HIS A 88 10.23 11.88 -6.66
N GLN A 89 10.78 12.89 -5.98
CA GLN A 89 12.19 12.88 -5.62
C GLN A 89 12.42 11.88 -4.49
N VAL A 90 13.32 10.94 -4.71
CA VAL A 90 13.76 9.96 -3.71
C VAL A 90 15.13 10.38 -3.17
N PRO A 91 15.25 10.74 -1.88
CA PRO A 91 16.53 11.03 -1.26
C PRO A 91 17.46 9.80 -1.28
N ALA A 92 18.74 10.01 -1.56
CA ALA A 92 19.73 8.93 -1.64
C ALA A 92 19.84 8.09 -0.35
N ILE A 93 19.50 8.67 0.81
CA ILE A 93 19.49 7.96 2.08
C ILE A 93 18.46 6.81 2.09
N CYS A 94 17.34 6.94 1.36
CA CYS A 94 16.35 5.87 1.25
C CYS A 94 16.95 4.65 0.57
N ASP A 95 17.67 4.83 -0.53
CA ASP A 95 18.33 3.73 -1.25
C ASP A 95 19.46 3.11 -0.41
N GLU A 96 20.24 3.94 0.28
CA GLU A 96 21.31 3.48 1.16
C GLU A 96 20.78 2.57 2.27
N ILE A 97 19.70 2.96 2.93
CA ILE A 97 19.10 2.14 4.00
C ILE A 97 18.44 0.89 3.42
N ASN A 98 17.73 1.01 2.30
CA ASN A 98 17.08 -0.13 1.65
C ASN A 98 18.06 -1.22 1.20
N SER A 99 19.30 -0.85 0.89
CA SER A 99 20.33 -1.82 0.45
C SER A 99 20.96 -2.60 1.59
N ARG A 100 20.69 -2.25 2.85
CA ARG A 100 21.29 -2.92 4.01
C ARG A 100 20.69 -4.30 4.24
N GLY A 101 21.58 -5.28 4.48
CA GLY A 101 21.21 -6.68 4.64
C GLY A 101 20.18 -6.95 5.74
N GLU A 102 20.23 -6.17 6.82
CA GLU A 102 19.30 -6.27 7.95
C GLU A 102 17.86 -5.91 7.59
N PHE A 103 17.63 -5.17 6.49
CA PHE A 103 16.30 -4.71 6.07
C PHE A 103 15.78 -5.39 4.79
N LEU A 104 16.64 -6.08 4.05
CA LEU A 104 16.34 -6.64 2.71
C LEU A 104 15.33 -7.81 2.68
N THR A 105 14.49 -7.99 3.69
CA THR A 105 13.44 -9.00 3.68
C THR A 105 12.09 -8.38 3.99
N ALA A 106 11.05 -8.80 3.27
CA ALA A 106 9.68 -8.41 3.53
C ALA A 106 9.14 -8.99 4.85
N TYR A 107 9.71 -10.09 5.32
CA TYR A 107 9.29 -10.70 6.58
C TYR A 107 9.65 -9.80 7.75
N CYS A 108 8.64 -9.41 8.49
CA CYS A 108 8.81 -8.91 9.82
C CYS A 108 8.78 -10.09 10.76
N GLY A 109 9.94 -10.66 10.96
CA GLY A 109 10.15 -11.99 11.44
C GLY A 109 9.57 -12.36 12.79
N ASP A 110 10.03 -13.49 13.21
CA ASP A 110 9.70 -14.03 14.51
C ASP A 110 10.47 -13.31 15.62
N THR A 111 9.95 -13.41 16.83
CA THR A 111 10.47 -12.74 18.03
C THR A 111 11.93 -13.04 18.36
N TYR A 112 12.55 -14.00 17.70
CA TYR A 112 13.94 -14.38 17.92
C TYR A 112 14.92 -13.86 16.85
N SER A 113 14.45 -13.27 15.75
CA SER A 113 15.32 -12.92 14.63
C SER A 113 15.33 -11.45 14.21
N ASP A 114 14.22 -10.75 14.23
CA ASP A 114 14.10 -9.44 13.57
C ASP A 114 13.69 -8.31 14.51
N HIS A 115 14.22 -8.29 15.73
CA HIS A 115 13.85 -7.29 16.75
C HIS A 115 14.16 -5.86 16.31
N GLY A 116 15.26 -5.63 15.59
CA GLY A 116 15.59 -4.30 15.06
C GLY A 116 14.58 -3.79 14.04
N LYS A 117 14.01 -4.69 13.23
CA LYS A 117 12.91 -4.33 12.32
C LYS A 117 11.65 -3.93 13.07
N MET A 118 11.32 -4.59 14.17
CA MET A 118 10.15 -4.25 14.98
C MET A 118 10.26 -2.82 15.53
N GLN A 119 11.45 -2.41 15.96
CA GLN A 119 11.71 -1.01 16.34
C GLN A 119 11.56 -0.06 15.15
N ALA A 120 12.19 -0.37 14.00
CA ALA A 120 12.12 0.49 12.81
C ALA A 120 10.66 0.66 12.32
N ILE A 121 9.85 -0.40 12.38
CA ILE A 121 8.44 -0.34 12.02
C ILE A 121 7.64 0.47 13.04
N PHE A 122 7.91 0.31 14.34
CA PHE A 122 7.29 1.12 15.38
C PHE A 122 7.60 2.61 15.18
N GLU A 123 8.84 2.95 14.84
CA GLU A 123 9.24 4.33 14.54
C GLU A 123 8.51 4.86 13.29
N TYR A 124 8.39 4.06 12.24
CA TYR A 124 7.59 4.41 11.06
C TYR A 124 6.13 4.68 11.42
N THR A 125 5.47 3.75 12.14
CA THR A 125 4.06 3.93 12.51
C THR A 125 3.85 5.13 13.43
N SER A 126 4.82 5.44 14.30
CA SER A 126 4.79 6.61 15.17
C SER A 126 4.91 7.92 14.37
N MET A 127 5.85 8.01 13.42
CA MET A 127 5.97 9.19 12.56
C MET A 127 4.75 9.36 11.63
N MET A 128 4.17 8.27 11.15
CA MET A 128 2.91 8.33 10.42
C MET A 128 1.75 8.78 11.31
N GLY A 129 1.74 8.36 12.58
CA GLY A 129 0.76 8.83 13.57
C GLY A 129 0.83 10.34 13.77
N GLU A 130 2.03 10.89 13.92
CA GLU A 130 2.25 12.34 14.03
C GLU A 130 1.82 13.10 12.75
N LEU A 131 2.15 12.56 11.56
CA LEU A 131 1.77 13.16 10.29
C LEU A 131 0.24 13.17 10.08
N LEU A 132 -0.43 12.11 10.53
CA LEU A 132 -1.87 11.90 10.37
C LEU A 132 -2.69 12.42 11.55
N ASP A 133 -2.05 12.83 12.64
CA ASP A 133 -2.68 13.20 13.91
C ASP A 133 -3.61 12.08 14.43
N THR A 134 -3.10 10.82 14.41
CA THR A 134 -3.82 9.60 14.81
C THR A 134 -3.07 8.79 15.84
N ASP A 135 -3.82 8.07 16.69
CA ASP A 135 -3.24 7.25 17.75
C ASP A 135 -2.72 5.89 17.27
N VAL A 136 -3.30 5.35 16.18
CA VAL A 136 -3.05 3.98 15.72
C VAL A 136 -2.85 3.95 14.22
N VAL A 137 -1.68 3.45 13.80
CA VAL A 137 -1.35 3.24 12.39
C VAL A 137 -1.00 1.77 12.17
N SER A 138 -1.52 1.21 11.08
CA SER A 138 -1.20 -0.17 10.67
C SER A 138 0.27 -0.29 10.24
N TYR A 139 0.76 -1.53 10.21
CA TYR A 139 2.02 -1.80 9.54
C TYR A 139 1.90 -1.37 8.06
N THR A 140 1.68 -2.27 7.12
CA THR A 140 1.43 -1.90 5.71
C THR A 140 0.38 -2.81 5.09
N THR A 141 -0.26 -2.31 4.03
CA THR A 141 -0.95 -3.12 3.03
C THR A 141 -0.10 -3.18 1.76
N TYR A 142 -0.50 -3.96 0.75
CA TYR A 142 0.29 -4.07 -0.48
C TYR A 142 0.26 -2.80 -1.34
N ASP A 143 -0.84 -2.07 -1.30
CA ASP A 143 -1.01 -0.77 -1.95
C ASP A 143 -2.11 0.07 -1.29
N GLY A 144 -2.25 1.33 -1.70
CA GLY A 144 -3.29 2.23 -1.21
C GLY A 144 -4.71 1.76 -1.54
N GLY A 145 -4.92 1.11 -2.68
CA GLY A 145 -6.23 0.57 -3.06
C GLY A 145 -6.68 -0.56 -2.14
N GLN A 146 -5.75 -1.44 -1.74
CA GLN A 146 -6.03 -2.45 -0.73
C GLN A 146 -6.27 -1.82 0.65
N ALA A 147 -5.53 -0.75 1.00
CA ALA A 147 -5.78 -0.02 2.23
C ALA A 147 -7.22 0.52 2.28
N VAL A 148 -7.69 1.16 1.20
CA VAL A 148 -9.08 1.64 1.08
C VAL A 148 -10.08 0.49 1.20
N ALA A 149 -9.90 -0.56 0.40
CA ALA A 149 -10.83 -1.68 0.39
C ALA A 149 -10.93 -2.38 1.75
N SER A 150 -9.79 -2.54 2.44
CA SER A 150 -9.73 -3.12 3.78
C SER A 150 -10.35 -2.20 4.83
N SER A 151 -10.12 -0.89 4.76
CA SER A 151 -10.75 0.11 5.64
C SER A 151 -12.27 0.07 5.55
N LEU A 152 -12.80 -0.02 4.34
CA LEU A 152 -14.24 -0.15 4.12
C LEU A 152 -14.80 -1.47 4.68
N ARG A 153 -14.07 -2.56 4.57
CA ARG A 153 -14.45 -3.83 5.21
C ARG A 153 -14.36 -3.77 6.73
N MET A 154 -13.37 -3.05 7.28
CA MET A 154 -13.30 -2.77 8.73
C MET A 154 -14.56 -2.05 9.21
N ALA A 155 -14.95 -0.97 8.52
CA ALA A 155 -16.18 -0.22 8.82
C ALA A 155 -17.44 -1.12 8.75
N VAL A 156 -17.56 -1.97 7.72
CA VAL A 156 -18.67 -2.92 7.59
C VAL A 156 -18.73 -3.90 8.77
N ARG A 157 -17.59 -4.45 9.20
CA ARG A 157 -17.54 -5.38 10.35
C ARG A 157 -17.90 -4.66 11.65
N ALA A 158 -17.30 -3.49 11.90
CA ALA A 158 -17.54 -2.71 13.11
C ALA A 158 -19.03 -2.31 13.26
N VAL A 159 -19.67 -1.87 12.17
CA VAL A 159 -21.11 -1.55 12.16
C VAL A 159 -21.97 -2.77 12.48
N ARG A 160 -21.61 -3.94 11.92
CA ARG A 160 -22.36 -5.18 12.16
C ARG A 160 -22.19 -5.71 13.58
N GLU A 161 -21.02 -5.59 14.15
CA GLU A 161 -20.77 -5.95 15.56
C GLU A 161 -21.62 -5.09 16.52
N LYS A 162 -21.99 -3.87 16.11
CA LYS A 162 -22.97 -3.02 16.81
C LYS A 162 -24.45 -3.38 16.54
N GLY A 163 -24.69 -4.45 15.79
CA GLY A 163 -26.05 -4.93 15.48
C GLY A 163 -26.75 -4.19 14.33
N MET A 164 -26.04 -3.36 13.59
CA MET A 164 -26.60 -2.66 12.43
C MET A 164 -26.44 -3.49 11.14
N ALA A 165 -27.28 -3.22 10.13
CA ALA A 165 -27.30 -4.01 8.89
C ALA A 165 -26.01 -3.90 8.08
N GLY A 166 -25.44 -2.68 7.95
CA GLY A 166 -24.16 -2.40 7.30
C GLY A 166 -24.03 -3.03 5.90
N LYS A 167 -25.02 -2.80 5.01
CA LYS A 167 -25.09 -3.46 3.70
C LYS A 167 -24.61 -2.62 2.53
N VAL A 168 -24.42 -1.32 2.74
CA VAL A 168 -24.07 -0.37 1.68
C VAL A 168 -22.84 0.44 2.08
N ILE A 169 -21.97 0.64 1.13
CA ILE A 169 -20.83 1.56 1.17
C ILE A 169 -21.10 2.65 0.13
N LEU A 170 -21.02 3.91 0.53
CA LEU A 170 -21.20 5.06 -0.37
C LEU A 170 -19.83 5.61 -0.76
N VAL A 171 -19.60 5.78 -2.08
CA VAL A 171 -18.33 6.29 -2.63
C VAL A 171 -18.62 7.37 -3.69
N PRO A 172 -17.76 8.37 -3.92
CA PRO A 172 -18.00 9.39 -4.95
C PRO A 172 -17.87 8.78 -6.37
N LYS A 173 -18.61 9.32 -7.32
CA LYS A 173 -18.44 8.99 -8.75
C LYS A 173 -17.07 9.40 -9.28
N THR A 174 -16.44 10.37 -8.67
CA THR A 174 -15.11 10.90 -8.99
C THR A 174 -13.97 10.05 -8.45
N MET A 175 -14.26 9.00 -7.68
CA MET A 175 -13.27 8.08 -7.12
C MET A 175 -12.34 7.50 -8.20
N ASN A 176 -11.06 7.35 -7.87
CA ASN A 176 -10.08 6.66 -8.72
C ASN A 176 -10.66 5.33 -9.23
N PRO A 177 -10.72 5.12 -10.55
CA PRO A 177 -11.40 3.95 -11.14
C PRO A 177 -10.72 2.62 -10.80
N GLU A 178 -9.41 2.59 -10.60
CA GLU A 178 -8.67 1.39 -10.21
C GLU A 178 -8.96 1.02 -8.77
N ILE A 179 -8.93 2.00 -7.85
CA ILE A 179 -9.29 1.81 -6.44
C ILE A 179 -10.77 1.39 -6.34
N TYR A 180 -11.67 2.01 -7.11
CA TYR A 180 -13.06 1.58 -7.18
C TYR A 180 -13.21 0.10 -7.58
N SER A 181 -12.45 -0.34 -8.58
CA SER A 181 -12.46 -1.74 -9.01
C SER A 181 -12.02 -2.69 -7.90
N GLN A 182 -10.95 -2.33 -7.18
CA GLN A 182 -10.48 -3.10 -6.01
C GLN A 182 -11.55 -3.15 -4.90
N VAL A 183 -12.13 -1.99 -4.55
CA VAL A 183 -13.18 -1.91 -3.53
C VAL A 183 -14.38 -2.79 -3.89
N VAL A 184 -14.85 -2.73 -5.13
CA VAL A 184 -15.96 -3.58 -5.59
C VAL A 184 -15.60 -5.06 -5.45
N GLN A 185 -14.39 -5.46 -5.84
CA GLN A 185 -13.93 -6.85 -5.73
C GLN A 185 -13.83 -7.32 -4.27
N TYR A 186 -13.25 -6.53 -3.40
CA TYR A 186 -13.08 -6.86 -1.98
C TYR A 186 -14.41 -6.89 -1.21
N CYS A 187 -15.37 -6.01 -1.58
CA CYS A 187 -16.63 -5.88 -0.89
C CYS A 187 -17.76 -6.71 -1.48
N ARG A 188 -17.56 -7.36 -2.64
CA ARG A 188 -18.57 -8.06 -3.45
C ARG A 188 -19.52 -8.97 -2.66
N ASN A 189 -19.00 -9.69 -1.68
CA ASN A 189 -19.77 -10.65 -0.90
C ASN A 189 -20.20 -10.12 0.48
N VAL A 190 -19.87 -8.88 0.82
CA VAL A 190 -20.13 -8.31 2.14
C VAL A 190 -21.01 -7.07 2.10
N ALA A 191 -20.85 -6.19 1.11
CA ALA A 191 -21.66 -4.97 1.01
C ALA A 191 -21.79 -4.54 -0.46
N GLU A 192 -22.87 -3.82 -0.76
CA GLU A 192 -23.07 -3.13 -2.03
C GLU A 192 -22.25 -1.84 -2.04
N VAL A 193 -21.44 -1.61 -3.07
CA VAL A 193 -20.74 -0.35 -3.28
C VAL A 193 -21.56 0.53 -4.21
N ARG A 194 -22.01 1.67 -3.70
CA ARG A 194 -22.92 2.58 -4.42
C ARG A 194 -22.25 3.94 -4.62
N LYS A 195 -22.29 4.45 -5.85
CA LYS A 195 -21.72 5.74 -6.22
C LYS A 195 -22.68 6.88 -5.88
N ILE A 196 -22.15 7.96 -5.33
CA ILE A 196 -22.79 9.25 -5.12
C ILE A 196 -22.35 10.20 -6.23
N ALA A 197 -23.25 10.99 -6.77
CA ALA A 197 -22.96 12.01 -7.78
C ALA A 197 -22.01 13.09 -7.24
N TYR A 198 -21.55 13.94 -8.12
CA TYR A 198 -20.77 15.11 -7.78
C TYR A 198 -21.38 16.35 -8.43
N GLU A 199 -21.13 17.49 -7.85
CA GLU A 199 -21.55 18.80 -8.38
C GLU A 199 -20.71 19.17 -9.59
N PRO A 200 -21.30 19.41 -10.77
CA PRO A 200 -20.56 19.60 -12.03
C PRO A 200 -19.60 20.80 -12.02
N GLU A 201 -19.89 21.84 -11.25
CA GLU A 201 -19.08 23.06 -11.18
C GLU A 201 -17.86 22.90 -10.26
N THR A 202 -18.04 22.19 -9.17
CA THR A 202 -17.02 22.07 -8.13
C THR A 202 -16.28 20.73 -8.15
N GLY A 203 -16.88 19.67 -8.71
CA GLY A 203 -16.35 18.30 -8.64
C GLY A 203 -16.49 17.64 -7.26
N LEU A 204 -17.07 18.33 -6.28
CA LEU A 204 -17.27 17.83 -4.91
C LEU A 204 -18.45 16.87 -4.83
N MET A 205 -18.51 16.05 -3.77
CA MET A 205 -19.60 15.09 -3.56
C MET A 205 -20.97 15.79 -3.46
N ASP A 206 -22.00 15.27 -4.13
CA ASP A 206 -23.37 15.77 -3.99
C ASP A 206 -23.94 15.42 -2.61
N LEU A 207 -24.04 16.41 -1.74
CA LEU A 207 -24.51 16.23 -0.36
C LEU A 207 -26.01 15.94 -0.28
N GLU A 208 -26.81 16.36 -1.23
CA GLU A 208 -28.26 16.07 -1.23
C GLU A 208 -28.48 14.59 -1.57
N GLU A 209 -27.82 14.06 -2.60
CA GLU A 209 -27.85 12.62 -2.86
C GLU A 209 -27.28 11.82 -1.69
N LEU A 210 -26.19 12.29 -1.07
CA LEU A 210 -25.62 11.65 0.13
C LEU A 210 -26.67 11.52 1.25
N LYS A 211 -27.36 12.63 1.59
CA LYS A 211 -28.43 12.64 2.61
C LYS A 211 -29.57 11.68 2.27
N GLU A 212 -29.99 11.64 1.00
CA GLU A 212 -31.02 10.69 0.56
C GLU A 212 -30.61 9.23 0.73
N GLN A 213 -29.34 8.88 0.43
CA GLN A 213 -28.85 7.51 0.61
C GLN A 213 -28.70 7.13 2.08
N LEU A 214 -28.20 8.06 2.91
CA LEU A 214 -28.04 7.85 4.35
C LEU A 214 -29.39 7.65 5.08
N ALA A 215 -30.45 8.33 4.63
CA ALA A 215 -31.80 8.19 5.17
C ALA A 215 -32.34 6.75 5.10
N LYS A 216 -31.77 5.87 4.25
CA LYS A 216 -32.16 4.46 4.13
C LYS A 216 -31.67 3.59 5.29
N LYS A 217 -30.83 4.09 6.19
CA LYS A 217 -30.35 3.46 7.44
C LYS A 217 -29.72 2.07 7.27
N ASN A 218 -29.05 1.84 6.16
CA ASN A 218 -28.37 0.57 5.89
C ASN A 218 -26.90 0.77 5.46
N VAL A 219 -26.38 2.00 5.58
CA VAL A 219 -25.03 2.38 5.19
C VAL A 219 -24.06 2.01 6.29
N ALA A 220 -22.94 1.38 5.91
CA ALA A 220 -21.86 1.06 6.82
C ALA A 220 -20.76 2.11 6.81
N ALA A 221 -20.47 2.66 5.62
CA ALA A 221 -19.42 3.65 5.46
C ALA A 221 -19.75 4.65 4.37
N VAL A 222 -19.30 5.87 4.57
CA VAL A 222 -19.13 6.91 3.54
C VAL A 222 -17.65 7.06 3.30
N PHE A 223 -17.25 7.03 2.04
CA PHE A 223 -15.87 7.15 1.62
C PHE A 223 -15.70 8.37 0.70
N PHE A 224 -14.59 9.07 0.85
CA PHE A 224 -14.10 10.04 -0.14
C PHE A 224 -12.58 10.13 -0.13
N GLU A 225 -12.03 10.74 -1.19
CA GLU A 225 -10.61 11.03 -1.34
C GLU A 225 -10.36 12.51 -1.03
N ASN A 226 -9.29 12.81 -0.31
CA ASN A 226 -8.88 14.20 -0.07
C ASN A 226 -7.34 14.34 -0.04
N PRO A 227 -6.71 14.92 -1.08
CA PRO A 227 -7.32 15.44 -2.33
C PRO A 227 -8.04 14.35 -3.13
N THR A 228 -9.03 14.77 -3.95
CA THR A 228 -9.78 13.85 -4.82
C THR A 228 -8.91 13.36 -5.98
N TYR A 229 -9.33 12.28 -6.64
CA TYR A 229 -8.66 11.78 -7.86
C TYR A 229 -8.58 12.82 -8.98
N LEU A 230 -9.46 13.81 -8.98
CA LEU A 230 -9.46 14.92 -9.94
C LEU A 230 -8.55 16.09 -9.51
N GLY A 231 -7.82 15.93 -8.41
CA GLY A 231 -6.84 16.89 -7.89
C GLY A 231 -7.41 17.96 -6.95
N ASN A 232 -8.73 18.09 -6.81
CA ASN A 232 -9.32 19.11 -5.92
C ASN A 232 -9.39 18.63 -4.46
N PHE A 233 -9.40 19.60 -3.54
CA PHE A 233 -9.73 19.32 -2.15
C PHE A 233 -11.24 19.19 -1.95
N GLU A 234 -11.69 18.16 -1.23
CA GLU A 234 -13.06 18.11 -0.69
C GLU A 234 -13.13 18.97 0.57
N THR A 235 -13.68 20.16 0.42
CA THR A 235 -13.70 21.19 1.49
C THR A 235 -14.81 20.99 2.51
N ARG A 236 -15.69 20.02 2.32
CA ARG A 236 -16.84 19.72 3.20
C ARG A 236 -16.66 18.42 3.99
N GLY A 237 -15.40 18.05 4.25
CA GLY A 237 -15.07 16.82 4.98
C GLY A 237 -15.80 16.67 6.31
N GLU A 238 -15.84 17.74 7.12
CA GLU A 238 -16.58 17.77 8.39
C GLU A 238 -18.10 17.54 8.22
N GLU A 239 -18.73 18.13 7.20
CA GLU A 239 -20.15 17.94 6.94
C GLU A 239 -20.43 16.50 6.50
N ILE A 240 -19.59 15.93 5.63
CA ILE A 240 -19.70 14.54 5.18
C ILE A 240 -19.55 13.59 6.36
N ALA A 241 -18.53 13.78 7.21
CA ALA A 241 -18.30 12.96 8.39
C ALA A 241 -19.49 13.04 9.36
N LYS A 242 -19.99 14.24 9.63
CA LYS A 242 -21.17 14.44 10.48
C LYS A 242 -22.41 13.74 9.93
N LEU A 243 -22.68 13.86 8.63
CA LEU A 243 -23.83 13.16 8.00
C LEU A 243 -23.70 11.63 8.12
N ALA A 244 -22.49 11.09 7.95
CA ALA A 244 -22.21 9.67 8.12
C ALA A 244 -22.51 9.23 9.57
N HIS A 245 -21.98 9.96 10.55
CA HIS A 245 -22.15 9.66 11.98
C HIS A 245 -23.63 9.76 12.41
N ASP A 246 -24.35 10.79 11.98
CA ASP A 246 -25.78 10.96 12.29
C ASP A 246 -26.61 9.77 11.75
N ALA A 247 -26.13 9.09 10.70
CA ALA A 247 -26.74 7.87 10.17
C ALA A 247 -26.22 6.55 10.78
N GLY A 248 -25.22 6.63 11.68
CA GLY A 248 -24.58 5.48 12.30
C GLY A 248 -23.55 4.79 11.39
N ALA A 249 -23.11 5.43 10.32
CA ALA A 249 -22.06 4.97 9.43
C ALA A 249 -20.69 5.54 9.82
N TYR A 250 -19.62 4.85 9.44
CA TYR A 250 -18.26 5.38 9.59
C TYR A 250 -17.85 6.23 8.39
N CYS A 251 -17.03 7.25 8.65
CA CYS A 251 -16.40 8.09 7.65
C CYS A 251 -14.98 7.56 7.37
N VAL A 252 -14.71 7.18 6.12
CA VAL A 252 -13.41 6.64 5.68
C VAL A 252 -12.84 7.59 4.63
N VAL A 253 -11.62 8.09 4.86
CA VAL A 253 -10.99 9.05 3.96
C VAL A 253 -9.66 8.49 3.46
N GLN A 254 -9.49 8.48 2.15
CA GLN A 254 -8.17 8.29 1.55
C GLN A 254 -7.48 9.63 1.42
N THR A 255 -6.21 9.70 1.81
CA THR A 255 -5.42 10.94 1.70
C THR A 255 -4.11 10.71 0.97
N GLU A 256 -3.65 11.76 0.29
CA GLU A 256 -2.31 11.85 -0.28
C GLU A 256 -1.34 12.35 0.80
N VAL A 257 -0.34 11.53 1.13
CA VAL A 257 0.57 11.81 2.25
C VAL A 257 1.40 13.09 2.06
N ALA A 258 1.72 13.47 0.82
CA ALA A 258 2.43 14.71 0.52
C ALA A 258 1.56 15.97 0.78
N ALA A 259 0.25 15.85 0.71
CA ALA A 259 -0.68 16.94 1.00
C ALA A 259 -0.75 17.27 2.49
N LEU A 260 -0.45 16.30 3.38
CA LEU A 260 -0.53 16.49 4.83
C LEU A 260 0.49 17.51 5.38
N GLY A 261 1.49 17.88 4.59
CA GLY A 261 2.38 18.99 4.93
C GLY A 261 1.70 20.37 4.93
N ILE A 262 0.59 20.51 4.21
CA ILE A 262 -0.14 21.79 4.02
C ILE A 262 -1.65 21.67 4.26
N MET A 263 -2.16 20.47 4.41
CA MET A 263 -3.57 20.18 4.63
C MET A 263 -3.77 19.62 6.04
N GLU A 264 -4.83 20.04 6.70
CA GLU A 264 -5.23 19.45 7.96
C GLU A 264 -5.57 17.97 7.80
N SER A 265 -5.17 17.15 8.77
CA SER A 265 -5.50 15.72 8.75
C SER A 265 -7.00 15.48 8.68
N PRO A 266 -7.46 14.52 7.83
CA PRO A 266 -8.88 14.16 7.76
C PRO A 266 -9.48 13.70 9.09
N VAL A 267 -8.68 13.22 10.03
CA VAL A 267 -9.14 12.86 11.39
C VAL A 267 -9.72 14.07 12.12
N ASN A 268 -9.08 15.23 11.99
CA ASN A 268 -9.54 16.48 12.61
C ASN A 268 -10.83 17.01 11.97
N GLN A 269 -11.14 16.52 10.76
CA GLN A 269 -12.40 16.77 10.07
C GLN A 269 -13.47 15.68 10.35
N GLY A 270 -13.19 14.77 11.27
CA GLY A 270 -14.14 13.74 11.71
C GLY A 270 -14.02 12.38 10.98
N ALA A 271 -12.98 12.14 10.20
CA ALA A 271 -12.75 10.80 9.65
C ALA A 271 -12.49 9.78 10.77
N ASP A 272 -13.17 8.64 10.71
CA ASP A 272 -12.96 7.52 11.63
C ASP A 272 -11.76 6.67 11.23
N ILE A 273 -11.55 6.51 9.92
CA ILE A 273 -10.42 5.78 9.34
C ILE A 273 -9.81 6.66 8.25
N VAL A 274 -8.50 6.84 8.32
CA VAL A 274 -7.70 7.44 7.26
C VAL A 274 -6.82 6.38 6.64
N CYS A 275 -6.72 6.34 5.32
CA CYS A 275 -5.92 5.37 4.60
C CYS A 275 -5.31 6.00 3.34
N GLY A 276 -4.36 5.32 2.74
CA GLY A 276 -3.70 5.81 1.53
C GLY A 276 -2.49 4.99 1.14
N ASP A 277 -1.70 5.54 0.24
CA ASP A 277 -0.45 4.96 -0.22
C ASP A 277 0.74 5.75 0.33
N ILE A 278 1.81 5.06 0.69
CA ILE A 278 3.05 5.67 1.19
C ILE A 278 4.14 5.74 0.11
N GLN A 279 3.85 5.40 -1.14
CA GLN A 279 4.81 5.47 -2.23
C GLN A 279 5.51 6.83 -2.35
N PRO A 280 4.83 7.98 -2.15
CA PRO A 280 5.47 9.29 -2.18
C PRO A 280 6.55 9.50 -1.10
N LEU A 281 6.58 8.66 -0.06
CA LEU A 281 7.54 8.74 1.04
C LEU A 281 8.83 7.97 0.73
N GLY A 282 9.51 8.35 -0.36
CA GLY A 282 10.85 7.87 -0.69
C GLY A 282 10.94 6.55 -1.46
N MET A 283 9.88 6.14 -2.13
CA MET A 283 9.91 4.95 -2.99
C MET A 283 9.96 5.34 -4.47
N HIS A 284 10.85 4.68 -5.22
CA HIS A 284 10.84 4.78 -6.67
C HIS A 284 9.59 4.14 -7.26
N ILE A 285 9.15 4.63 -8.42
CA ILE A 285 7.95 4.11 -9.10
C ILE A 285 8.11 2.62 -9.48
N GLN A 286 9.32 2.18 -9.83
CA GLN A 286 9.66 0.79 -10.17
C GLN A 286 8.66 0.14 -11.13
N PHE A 287 8.36 0.83 -12.22
CA PHE A 287 7.39 0.39 -13.24
C PHE A 287 5.98 0.10 -12.68
N GLY A 288 5.60 0.82 -11.62
CA GLY A 288 4.32 0.65 -10.91
C GLY A 288 4.36 -0.33 -9.72
N GLY A 289 5.51 -0.91 -9.38
CA GLY A 289 5.63 -1.93 -8.32
C GLY A 289 6.11 -1.43 -6.96
N GLY A 290 6.54 -0.17 -6.85
CA GLY A 290 7.01 0.41 -5.59
C GLY A 290 5.89 1.03 -4.77
N GLN A 291 4.96 0.22 -4.23
CA GLN A 291 3.78 0.68 -3.51
C GLN A 291 3.65 0.01 -2.15
N ALA A 292 3.05 0.72 -1.21
CA ALA A 292 2.61 0.19 0.07
C ALA A 292 1.50 1.09 0.64
N GLY A 293 0.47 0.49 1.20
CA GLY A 293 -0.62 1.25 1.79
C GLY A 293 -0.54 1.34 3.31
N PHE A 294 -1.27 2.28 3.89
CA PHE A 294 -1.47 2.41 5.33
C PHE A 294 -2.94 2.53 5.68
N ILE A 295 -3.26 2.16 6.92
CA ILE A 295 -4.58 2.37 7.54
C ILE A 295 -4.33 2.97 8.91
N ALA A 296 -5.06 4.01 9.26
CA ALA A 296 -4.93 4.70 10.54
C ALA A 296 -6.30 5.05 11.14
N CYS A 297 -6.37 5.09 12.45
CA CYS A 297 -7.55 5.58 13.18
C CYS A 297 -7.13 6.07 14.57
N ASN A 298 -8.01 6.80 15.25
CA ASN A 298 -7.84 7.07 16.66
C ASN A 298 -8.08 5.81 17.51
N GLN A 299 -7.79 5.88 18.81
CA GLN A 299 -7.92 4.77 19.76
C GLN A 299 -9.40 4.37 19.97
N ASN A 300 -10.03 3.88 18.89
CA ASN A 300 -11.35 3.31 18.88
C ASN A 300 -11.24 1.78 18.75
N MET A 301 -11.42 1.06 19.84
CA MET A 301 -11.25 -0.40 19.89
C MET A 301 -12.17 -1.16 18.92
N ASP A 302 -13.35 -0.63 18.61
CA ASP A 302 -14.25 -1.24 17.61
C ASP A 302 -13.61 -1.29 16.23
N LEU A 303 -12.73 -0.32 15.90
CA LEU A 303 -11.98 -0.26 14.65
C LEU A 303 -10.61 -0.92 14.77
N VAL A 304 -9.90 -0.68 15.89
CA VAL A 304 -8.55 -1.23 16.10
C VAL A 304 -8.55 -2.75 16.02
N GLU A 305 -9.57 -3.42 16.56
CA GLU A 305 -9.73 -4.87 16.45
C GLU A 305 -10.01 -5.37 15.03
N GLN A 306 -10.39 -4.51 14.10
CA GLN A 306 -10.69 -4.87 12.72
C GLN A 306 -9.47 -4.78 11.78
N PHE A 307 -8.33 -4.26 12.25
CA PHE A 307 -7.15 -4.10 11.39
C PHE A 307 -6.71 -5.43 10.77
N PRO A 308 -6.40 -5.45 9.46
CA PRO A 308 -6.05 -6.67 8.74
C PRO A 308 -4.56 -7.03 8.84
N THR A 309 -3.75 -6.16 9.45
CA THR A 309 -2.30 -6.27 9.52
C THR A 309 -1.81 -6.54 10.94
N TYR A 310 -0.54 -6.86 11.08
CA TYR A 310 0.13 -6.78 12.36
C TYR A 310 0.16 -5.35 12.90
N MET A 311 0.26 -5.26 14.20
CA MET A 311 0.50 -4.00 14.90
C MET A 311 1.75 -4.15 15.73
N TYR A 312 2.50 -3.07 15.84
CA TYR A 312 3.74 -3.05 16.59
C TYR A 312 3.62 -2.06 17.73
N GLY A 313 4.19 -2.41 18.85
CA GLY A 313 4.12 -1.61 20.07
C GLY A 313 5.43 -1.63 20.82
N ILE A 314 5.51 -0.75 21.80
CA ILE A 314 6.61 -0.63 22.76
C ILE A 314 6.10 -0.99 24.15
N THR A 315 6.93 -1.63 24.96
CA THR A 315 6.65 -1.91 26.36
C THR A 315 7.91 -1.77 27.21
N GLU A 316 7.74 -1.45 28.47
CA GLU A 316 8.84 -1.53 29.44
C GLU A 316 9.26 -3.00 29.64
N THR A 317 10.54 -3.23 29.88
CA THR A 317 11.09 -4.54 30.20
C THR A 317 11.27 -4.71 31.71
N GLU A 318 11.69 -5.89 32.15
CA GLU A 318 12.01 -6.14 33.59
C GLU A 318 13.18 -5.30 34.11
N LYS A 319 14.01 -4.77 33.22
CA LYS A 319 15.15 -3.94 33.56
C LYS A 319 14.74 -2.46 33.46
N GLU A 320 14.98 -1.71 34.54
CA GLU A 320 14.70 -0.27 34.66
C GLU A 320 15.27 0.51 33.45
N ASP A 321 14.51 1.47 32.94
CA ASP A 321 14.86 2.33 31.80
C ASP A 321 15.18 1.59 30.49
N THR A 322 14.64 0.38 30.30
CA THR A 322 14.77 -0.36 29.05
C THR A 322 13.42 -0.70 28.46
N TYR A 323 13.36 -0.70 27.12
CA TYR A 323 12.15 -0.93 26.34
C TYR A 323 12.33 -2.10 25.40
N GLY A 324 11.23 -2.79 25.13
CA GLY A 324 11.15 -3.84 24.12
C GLY A 324 10.11 -3.49 23.07
N TRP A 325 10.38 -3.88 21.83
CA TRP A 325 9.45 -3.74 20.70
C TRP A 325 8.94 -5.09 20.29
N GLY A 326 7.67 -5.17 19.91
CA GLY A 326 7.07 -6.43 19.53
C GLY A 326 5.72 -6.26 18.85
N ARG A 327 5.16 -7.39 18.42
CA ARG A 327 3.81 -7.45 17.88
C ARG A 327 2.79 -7.26 18.99
N ALA A 328 1.94 -6.26 18.84
CA ALA A 328 0.81 -6.02 19.71
C ALA A 328 -0.43 -6.77 19.22
N MET A 329 -1.36 -7.07 20.15
CA MET A 329 -2.67 -7.65 19.87
C MET A 329 -2.64 -8.90 18.96
N ASN A 330 -1.64 -9.76 19.12
CA ASN A 330 -1.43 -10.93 18.24
C ASN A 330 -2.61 -11.93 18.27
N TYR A 331 -3.48 -11.86 19.28
CA TYR A 331 -4.70 -12.67 19.36
C TYR A 331 -5.67 -12.44 18.20
N ARG A 332 -5.62 -11.28 17.52
CA ARG A 332 -6.47 -10.96 16.34
C ARG A 332 -6.01 -11.67 15.08
N SER A 333 -4.74 -12.07 15.03
CA SER A 333 -4.12 -12.66 13.85
C SER A 333 -4.55 -14.11 13.64
N SER A 334 -4.22 -14.66 12.49
CA SER A 334 -4.43 -16.09 12.18
C SER A 334 -3.66 -17.01 13.13
N HIS A 335 -2.59 -16.56 13.77
CA HIS A 335 -1.88 -17.33 14.80
C HIS A 335 -2.68 -17.45 16.09
N GLY A 336 -3.41 -16.41 16.48
CA GLY A 336 -4.23 -16.39 17.69
C GLY A 336 -5.67 -16.89 17.48
N SER A 337 -6.33 -16.42 16.42
CA SER A 337 -7.76 -16.63 16.18
C SER A 337 -8.08 -17.65 15.08
N ARG A 338 -7.06 -18.21 14.40
CA ARG A 338 -7.23 -19.21 13.35
C ARG A 338 -8.22 -18.75 12.28
N GLU A 339 -9.24 -19.56 11.96
CA GLU A 339 -10.33 -19.26 11.01
C GLU A 339 -11.19 -18.06 11.41
N ASN A 340 -11.13 -17.63 12.65
CA ASN A 340 -11.86 -16.44 13.15
C ASN A 340 -11.02 -15.15 13.05
N ALA A 341 -9.79 -15.24 12.55
CA ALA A 341 -8.99 -14.06 12.29
C ALA A 341 -9.75 -13.11 11.37
N LYS A 342 -9.51 -11.82 11.53
CA LYS A 342 -10.06 -10.81 10.62
C LYS A 342 -9.37 -10.99 9.25
N GLU A 343 -9.04 -9.97 8.51
CA GLU A 343 -8.15 -10.15 7.36
C GLU A 343 -6.71 -10.33 7.87
N TYR A 344 -5.90 -11.04 7.11
CA TYR A 344 -4.50 -11.27 7.46
C TYR A 344 -3.64 -11.15 6.20
N PHE A 345 -2.74 -10.21 6.21
CA PHE A 345 -1.75 -10.06 5.15
C PHE A 345 -0.47 -10.81 5.54
N GLY A 346 -0.01 -11.70 4.67
CA GLY A 346 1.10 -12.58 4.98
C GLY A 346 2.43 -11.84 5.13
N THR A 347 3.05 -11.48 4.01
CA THR A 347 4.40 -10.89 3.99
C THR A 347 4.42 -9.38 4.19
N GLU A 348 3.32 -8.67 3.85
CA GLU A 348 3.24 -7.20 3.88
C GLU A 348 4.35 -6.54 3.02
N THR A 349 4.58 -5.26 3.17
CA THR A 349 5.59 -4.51 2.40
C THR A 349 6.59 -3.81 3.33
N GLY A 350 7.20 -4.60 4.22
CA GLY A 350 7.99 -4.12 5.33
C GLY A 350 9.17 -3.22 4.99
N LEU A 351 9.84 -3.51 3.87
CA LEU A 351 10.95 -2.66 3.42
C LEU A 351 10.46 -1.24 3.10
N TRP A 352 9.27 -1.12 2.50
CA TRP A 352 8.71 0.18 2.17
C TRP A 352 8.24 0.96 3.40
N ALA A 353 7.80 0.30 4.46
CA ALA A 353 7.53 0.95 5.76
C ALA A 353 8.81 1.59 6.32
N ILE A 354 9.92 0.87 6.30
CA ILE A 354 11.22 1.38 6.74
C ILE A 354 11.66 2.56 5.86
N THR A 355 11.51 2.44 4.54
CA THR A 355 11.78 3.53 3.58
C THR A 355 11.00 4.79 3.93
N ALA A 356 9.69 4.66 4.15
CA ALA A 356 8.84 5.79 4.53
C ALA A 356 9.27 6.40 5.86
N GLY A 357 9.66 5.59 6.85
CA GLY A 357 10.21 6.06 8.12
C GLY A 357 11.50 6.87 7.92
N VAL A 358 12.43 6.37 7.09
CA VAL A 358 13.67 7.09 6.75
C VAL A 358 13.37 8.42 6.06
N TYR A 359 12.43 8.41 5.11
CA TYR A 359 12.00 9.61 4.40
C TYR A 359 11.43 10.66 5.35
N LEU A 360 10.46 10.27 6.19
CA LEU A 360 9.84 11.17 7.16
C LEU A 360 10.85 11.73 8.16
N ALA A 361 11.76 10.91 8.67
CA ALA A 361 12.83 11.34 9.57
C ALA A 361 13.80 12.33 8.89
N SER A 362 14.06 12.14 7.59
CA SER A 362 14.93 13.04 6.81
C SER A 362 14.26 14.37 6.47
N MET A 363 12.98 14.33 6.10
CA MET A 363 12.22 15.53 5.72
C MET A 363 11.82 16.36 6.95
N GLY A 364 11.33 15.71 7.98
CA GLY A 364 10.75 16.38 9.14
C GLY A 364 9.51 17.22 8.78
N PRO A 365 8.90 17.92 9.75
CA PRO A 365 7.71 18.74 9.51
C PRO A 365 7.95 19.84 8.47
N GLN A 366 9.11 20.49 8.52
CA GLN A 366 9.46 21.56 7.58
C GLN A 366 9.59 21.04 6.15
N GLY A 367 10.26 19.90 5.94
CA GLY A 367 10.42 19.32 4.61
C GLY A 367 9.08 18.83 4.02
N MET A 368 8.18 18.29 4.84
CA MET A 368 6.83 17.91 4.40
C MET A 368 6.00 19.14 4.00
N TYR A 369 6.10 20.23 4.77
CA TYR A 369 5.47 21.50 4.41
C TYR A 369 5.99 22.02 3.06
N GLU A 370 7.31 22.13 2.89
CA GLU A 370 7.93 22.60 1.65
C GLU A 370 7.58 21.74 0.44
N LEU A 371 7.48 20.41 0.63
CA LEU A 371 7.04 19.49 -0.40
C LEU A 371 5.61 19.79 -0.86
N GLY A 372 4.67 19.86 0.08
CA GLY A 372 3.26 20.14 -0.21
C GLY A 372 3.07 21.51 -0.87
N GLU A 373 3.75 22.54 -0.35
CA GLU A 373 3.72 23.88 -0.92
C GLU A 373 4.28 23.91 -2.36
N THR A 374 5.40 23.22 -2.61
CA THR A 374 5.99 23.14 -3.94
C THR A 374 5.08 22.47 -4.94
N ILE A 375 4.41 21.38 -4.55
CA ILE A 375 3.47 20.66 -5.43
C ILE A 375 2.32 21.59 -5.82
N ILE A 376 1.66 22.23 -4.86
CA ILE A 376 0.50 23.10 -5.14
C ILE A 376 0.89 24.32 -5.97
N GLN A 377 2.06 24.92 -5.71
CA GLN A 377 2.55 26.06 -6.49
C GLN A 377 2.83 25.67 -7.94
N ASN A 378 3.48 24.51 -8.17
CA ASN A 378 3.77 24.03 -9.52
C ASN A 378 2.48 23.67 -10.28
N ALA A 379 1.52 23.05 -9.63
CA ALA A 379 0.22 22.72 -10.23
C ALA A 379 -0.55 24.00 -10.62
N ALA A 380 -0.62 24.99 -9.72
CA ALA A 380 -1.28 26.27 -9.99
C ALA A 380 -0.60 27.03 -11.14
N TYR A 381 0.73 27.06 -11.16
CA TYR A 381 1.48 27.70 -12.23
C TYR A 381 1.24 27.03 -13.59
N LEU A 382 1.24 25.71 -13.65
CA LEU A 382 0.94 24.97 -14.88
C LEU A 382 -0.51 25.23 -15.34
N GLU A 383 -1.47 25.26 -14.41
CA GLU A 383 -2.86 25.54 -14.69
C GLU A 383 -3.05 26.92 -15.31
N ASP A 384 -2.38 27.95 -14.76
CA ASP A 384 -2.44 29.32 -15.29
C ASP A 384 -1.88 29.41 -16.71
N ILE A 385 -0.74 28.78 -16.99
CA ILE A 385 -0.15 28.75 -18.35
C ILE A 385 -1.04 27.99 -19.33
N LEU A 386 -1.61 26.87 -18.95
CA LEU A 386 -2.47 26.09 -19.83
C LEU A 386 -3.78 26.80 -20.15
N ASP A 387 -4.32 27.59 -19.21
CA ASP A 387 -5.57 28.35 -19.38
C ASP A 387 -5.41 29.55 -20.34
N GLU A 388 -4.14 29.95 -20.65
CA GLU A 388 -3.83 30.94 -21.71
C GLU A 388 -4.00 30.37 -23.14
N ILE A 389 -4.09 29.06 -23.29
CA ILE A 389 -4.25 28.38 -24.59
C ILE A 389 -5.73 28.33 -24.95
N PRO A 390 -6.19 28.99 -26.05
CA PRO A 390 -7.63 29.14 -26.34
C PRO A 390 -8.43 27.82 -26.44
N GLU A 391 -7.79 26.71 -26.78
CA GLU A 391 -8.42 25.41 -26.97
C GLU A 391 -8.36 24.55 -25.68
N VAL A 392 -7.72 25.03 -24.61
CA VAL A 392 -7.53 24.32 -23.35
C VAL A 392 -8.38 24.97 -22.27
N ARG A 393 -9.07 24.18 -21.47
CA ARG A 393 -9.72 24.60 -20.24
C ARG A 393 -9.04 23.87 -19.08
N ALA A 394 -7.98 24.44 -18.53
CA ALA A 394 -7.25 23.86 -17.40
C ALA A 394 -8.06 23.96 -16.10
N LYS A 395 -8.68 25.10 -15.83
CA LYS A 395 -9.55 25.33 -14.67
C LYS A 395 -10.92 24.68 -14.83
N ARG A 396 -10.98 23.35 -14.71
CA ARG A 396 -12.21 22.60 -14.90
C ARG A 396 -13.19 22.78 -13.74
N PHE A 397 -12.69 22.87 -12.53
CA PHE A 397 -13.45 23.05 -11.30
C PHE A 397 -13.00 24.31 -10.54
N GLU A 398 -13.95 24.96 -9.84
CA GLU A 398 -13.72 26.21 -9.13
C GLU A 398 -13.19 26.01 -7.68
N ASN A 399 -12.48 24.94 -7.43
CA ASN A 399 -11.96 24.60 -6.11
C ASN A 399 -10.44 24.71 -6.01
N ALA A 400 -9.95 24.80 -4.77
CA ALA A 400 -8.54 24.61 -4.49
C ALA A 400 -8.10 23.22 -4.94
N LYS A 401 -6.90 23.13 -5.53
CA LYS A 401 -6.33 21.91 -6.08
C LYS A 401 -4.96 21.63 -5.45
N PHE A 402 -4.60 20.39 -5.42
CA PHE A 402 -3.30 19.95 -4.93
C PHE A 402 -2.34 19.66 -6.09
N GLN A 403 -2.79 18.87 -7.07
CA GLN A 403 -1.95 18.45 -8.21
C GLN A 403 -2.79 18.15 -9.45
#